data_b047ffb39f6b9dfc38566c274e263dee
#
_entry.id   b047ffb39f6b9dfc38566c274e263dee
#
_cell.length_a   1.000
_cell.length_b   1.000
_cell.length_c   1.000
_cell.angle_alpha   90.00
_cell.angle_beta   90.00
_cell.angle_gamma   90.00
#
_symmetry.space_group_name_H-M   'P 1'
#
loop_
_entity.id
_entity.type
_entity.pdbx_description
1 polymer ?
#
loop_
_entity_poly.entity_id
_entity_poly.type
_entity_poly.pdbx_seq_one_letter_code
_entity_poly.pdbx_strand_id
1 'polypeptide(L)'
;PGITAPEDLSLLLKWSLSLIRSPRVRETDPGSALLRVIMRKYVVGLHWRVSLLPVSAALPSTEGGEPGTAAKWAAVCATLSSALDLLEHCLERAETDLYDSCRSGLAHGVLLALRYLVEDVPWSEGVQQGYAAELRGLCGRMRGGLLQATRVAMWAVVQQDELNHTASEADLIDEGLLPGGTALPEDAALGTRTQVVLTGCWLTVKEVSLLTGALGRFVPL
;
A
#
# COMPACT_ATOMS: atom_id res chain seq x y z
N PRO A 1 25.80 -15.76 -7.07
CA PRO A 1 26.17 -14.87 -5.99
C PRO A 1 24.98 -13.98 -5.66
N GLY A 2 24.50 -14.03 -4.44
CA GLY A 2 23.40 -13.19 -3.96
C GLY A 2 23.95 -12.04 -3.12
N ILE A 3 23.10 -11.06 -2.84
CA ILE A 3 23.36 -10.04 -1.84
C ILE A 3 23.54 -10.77 -0.51
N THR A 4 24.68 -10.62 0.12
CA THR A 4 25.01 -11.27 1.40
C THR A 4 25.23 -10.24 2.52
N ALA A 5 25.38 -8.97 2.15
CA ALA A 5 25.56 -7.89 3.10
C ALA A 5 24.20 -7.25 3.47
N PRO A 6 23.93 -7.03 4.76
CA PRO A 6 22.72 -6.38 5.24
C PRO A 6 22.51 -4.97 4.65
N GLU A 7 23.59 -4.24 4.42
CA GLU A 7 23.59 -2.87 3.87
C GLU A 7 23.02 -2.86 2.44
N ASP A 8 23.42 -3.82 1.61
CA ASP A 8 22.94 -3.97 0.25
C ASP A 8 21.44 -4.31 0.21
N LEU A 9 20.99 -5.18 1.11
CA LEU A 9 19.57 -5.49 1.26
C LEU A 9 18.78 -4.26 1.71
N SER A 10 19.34 -3.47 2.62
CA SER A 10 18.73 -2.21 3.08
C SER A 10 18.56 -1.20 1.94
N LEU A 11 19.56 -1.09 1.06
CA LEU A 11 19.48 -0.22 -0.13
C LEU A 11 18.41 -0.73 -1.10
N LEU A 12 18.39 -2.04 -1.36
CA LEU A 12 17.40 -2.67 -2.22
C LEU A 12 15.98 -2.46 -1.69
N LEU A 13 15.78 -2.60 -0.38
CA LEU A 13 14.51 -2.36 0.29
C LEU A 13 14.07 -0.90 0.19
N LYS A 14 14.99 0.06 0.39
CA LYS A 14 14.71 1.50 0.21
C LYS A 14 14.23 1.81 -1.21
N TRP A 15 14.87 1.24 -2.23
CA TRP A 15 14.45 1.40 -3.62
C TRP A 15 13.05 0.80 -3.86
N SER A 16 12.82 -0.42 -3.38
CA SER A 16 11.51 -1.07 -3.45
C SER A 16 10.43 -0.18 -2.85
N LEU A 17 10.63 0.31 -1.63
CA LEU A 17 9.66 1.17 -0.93
C LEU A 17 9.46 2.52 -1.59
N SER A 18 10.50 3.13 -2.17
CA SER A 18 10.39 4.35 -2.95
C SER A 18 9.48 4.16 -4.16
N LEU A 19 9.63 3.04 -4.87
CA LEU A 19 8.80 2.69 -6.03
C LEU A 19 7.36 2.32 -5.63
N ILE A 20 7.18 1.54 -4.55
CA ILE A 20 5.85 1.17 -4.00
C ILE A 20 5.04 2.42 -3.62
N ARG A 21 5.69 3.45 -3.12
CA ARG A 21 5.06 4.72 -2.72
C ARG A 21 4.85 5.70 -3.88
N SER A 22 5.21 5.33 -5.10
CA SER A 22 4.98 6.19 -6.25
C SER A 22 3.50 6.27 -6.61
N PRO A 23 2.98 7.44 -7.02
CA PRO A 23 1.64 7.55 -7.59
C PRO A 23 1.51 6.88 -8.96
N ARG A 24 2.62 6.51 -9.58
CA ARG A 24 2.68 5.95 -10.94
C ARG A 24 2.63 4.43 -10.90
N VAL A 25 1.57 3.85 -11.44
CA VAL A 25 1.37 2.38 -11.51
C VAL A 25 2.58 1.66 -12.13
N ARG A 26 3.19 2.23 -13.17
CA ARG A 26 4.38 1.66 -13.83
C ARG A 26 5.61 1.56 -12.92
N GLU A 27 5.64 2.27 -11.80
CA GLU A 27 6.71 2.26 -10.81
C GLU A 27 6.37 1.35 -9.63
N THR A 28 5.09 1.28 -9.24
CA THR A 28 4.65 0.46 -8.10
C THR A 28 4.77 -1.03 -8.38
N ASP A 29 4.54 -1.48 -9.60
CA ASP A 29 4.64 -2.89 -9.95
C ASP A 29 6.08 -3.44 -9.84
N PRO A 30 7.11 -2.84 -10.47
CA PRO A 30 8.50 -3.28 -10.25
C PRO A 30 8.96 -3.12 -8.79
N GLY A 31 8.49 -2.10 -8.05
CA GLY A 31 8.76 -1.97 -6.62
C GLY A 31 8.21 -3.13 -5.81
N SER A 32 6.97 -3.51 -6.07
CA SER A 32 6.31 -4.64 -5.42
C SER A 32 6.93 -5.99 -5.81
N ALA A 33 7.31 -6.15 -7.08
CA ALA A 33 8.03 -7.34 -7.56
C ALA A 33 9.41 -7.48 -6.88
N LEU A 34 10.11 -6.36 -6.64
CA LEU A 34 11.37 -6.35 -5.91
C LEU A 34 11.17 -6.78 -4.44
N LEU A 35 10.13 -6.28 -3.77
CA LEU A 35 9.77 -6.71 -2.42
C LEU A 35 9.43 -8.21 -2.39
N ARG A 36 8.76 -8.72 -3.41
CA ARG A 36 8.48 -10.14 -3.59
C ARG A 36 9.76 -10.98 -3.64
N VAL A 37 10.77 -10.52 -4.36
CA VAL A 37 12.10 -11.18 -4.40
C VAL A 37 12.77 -11.16 -3.01
N ILE A 38 12.69 -10.02 -2.31
CA ILE A 38 13.19 -9.90 -0.93
C ILE A 38 12.48 -10.92 -0.03
N MET A 39 11.16 -11.00 -0.09
CA MET A 39 10.37 -11.95 0.69
C MET A 39 10.81 -13.40 0.44
N ARG A 40 10.84 -13.82 -0.82
CA ARG A 40 11.20 -15.20 -1.18
C ARG A 40 12.61 -15.58 -0.76
N LYS A 41 13.57 -14.72 -1.07
CA LYS A 41 14.98 -15.05 -0.95
C LYS A 41 15.52 -14.80 0.45
N TYR A 42 15.21 -13.67 1.04
CA TYR A 42 15.80 -13.24 2.30
C TYR A 42 14.93 -13.58 3.50
N VAL A 43 13.62 -13.35 3.42
CA VAL A 43 12.73 -13.65 4.56
C VAL A 43 12.44 -15.14 4.65
N VAL A 44 11.91 -15.75 3.60
CA VAL A 44 11.54 -17.17 3.60
C VAL A 44 12.78 -18.07 3.49
N GLY A 45 13.75 -17.71 2.65
CA GLY A 45 14.92 -18.54 2.37
C GLY A 45 16.06 -18.40 3.37
N LEU A 46 16.33 -17.19 3.87
CA LEU A 46 17.43 -16.91 4.78
C LEU A 46 16.98 -16.48 6.18
N HIS A 47 15.68 -16.42 6.43
CA HIS A 47 15.05 -16.09 7.72
C HIS A 47 15.38 -14.67 8.23
N TRP A 48 15.70 -13.75 7.32
CA TRP A 48 16.00 -12.37 7.69
C TRP A 48 14.72 -11.61 8.01
N ARG A 49 14.74 -10.86 9.10
CA ARG A 49 13.64 -9.94 9.44
C ARG A 49 13.78 -8.67 8.65
N VAL A 50 12.70 -8.25 8.00
CA VAL A 50 12.64 -7.04 7.18
C VAL A 50 11.56 -6.12 7.70
N SER A 51 11.90 -4.86 8.00
CA SER A 51 10.95 -3.82 8.37
C SER A 51 10.73 -2.87 7.20
N LEU A 52 9.45 -2.59 6.88
CA LEU A 52 9.02 -1.70 5.80
C LEU A 52 8.76 -0.26 6.29
N LEU A 53 8.61 -0.08 7.60
CA LEU A 53 8.55 1.25 8.18
C LEU A 53 9.98 1.76 8.44
N PRO A 54 10.27 3.03 8.13
CA PRO A 54 11.47 3.67 8.62
C PRO A 54 11.35 3.82 10.14
N VAL A 55 11.85 2.87 10.87
CA VAL A 55 12.15 3.08 12.28
C VAL A 55 13.31 4.08 12.28
N SER A 56 13.02 5.33 12.67
CA SER A 56 13.95 6.41 12.98
C SER A 56 15.42 6.06 12.75
N ALA A 57 15.98 6.39 11.56
CA ALA A 57 17.41 6.34 11.20
C ALA A 57 18.17 5.01 11.47
N ALA A 58 17.55 4.02 12.07
CA ALA A 58 18.15 2.70 12.23
C ALA A 58 17.95 1.90 10.93
N LEU A 59 19.05 1.41 10.39
CA LEU A 59 19.06 0.37 9.36
C LEU A 59 18.12 -0.76 9.81
N PRO A 60 17.40 -1.43 8.88
CA PRO A 60 16.66 -2.62 9.23
C PRO A 60 17.62 -3.56 9.98
N SER A 61 17.28 -3.89 11.22
CA SER A 61 18.08 -4.80 12.01
C SER A 61 17.94 -6.17 11.36
N THR A 62 18.88 -6.49 10.49
CA THR A 62 19.07 -7.82 9.97
C THR A 62 19.83 -8.60 11.04
N GLU A 63 19.13 -9.01 12.06
CA GLU A 63 19.63 -10.06 12.94
C GLU A 63 19.63 -11.33 12.10
N GLY A 64 20.83 -11.85 11.83
CA GLY A 64 21.03 -13.13 11.16
C GLY A 64 20.22 -14.19 11.89
N GLY A 65 19.17 -14.69 11.25
CA GLY A 65 18.28 -15.66 11.86
C GLY A 65 19.03 -16.96 12.12
N GLU A 66 18.90 -17.50 13.31
CA GLU A 66 19.28 -18.87 13.58
C GLU A 66 18.59 -19.80 12.56
N PRO A 67 19.29 -20.79 12.02
CA PRO A 67 18.68 -21.74 11.11
C PRO A 67 17.59 -22.53 11.84
N GLY A 68 16.34 -22.40 11.42
CA GLY A 68 15.24 -23.14 12.01
C GLY A 68 13.86 -22.65 11.57
N THR A 69 12.89 -23.54 11.66
CA THR A 69 11.49 -23.26 11.29
C THR A 69 10.90 -22.08 12.08
N ALA A 70 11.26 -21.97 13.38
CA ALA A 70 10.81 -20.87 14.23
C ALA A 70 11.34 -19.51 13.74
N ALA A 71 12.60 -19.41 13.36
CA ALA A 71 13.19 -18.19 12.83
C ALA A 71 12.55 -17.77 11.50
N LYS A 72 12.28 -18.74 10.61
CA LYS A 72 11.55 -18.52 9.35
C LYS A 72 10.19 -17.87 9.61
N TRP A 73 9.38 -18.47 10.49
CA TRP A 73 8.02 -17.96 10.72
C TRP A 73 8.01 -16.65 11.49
N ALA A 74 8.94 -16.46 12.43
CA ALA A 74 9.12 -15.16 13.08
C ALA A 74 9.47 -14.06 12.05
N ALA A 75 10.34 -14.35 11.08
CA ALA A 75 10.68 -13.40 10.00
C ALA A 75 9.50 -13.14 9.07
N VAL A 76 8.76 -14.16 8.65
CA VAL A 76 7.56 -14.04 7.80
C VAL A 76 6.49 -13.19 8.48
N CYS A 77 6.14 -13.52 9.74
CA CYS A 77 5.11 -12.77 10.48
C CYS A 77 5.53 -11.32 10.73
N ALA A 78 6.80 -11.08 11.08
CA ALA A 78 7.32 -9.73 11.30
C ALA A 78 7.27 -8.88 10.00
N THR A 79 7.63 -9.46 8.85
CA THR A 79 7.59 -8.77 7.55
C THR A 79 6.16 -8.45 7.14
N LEU A 80 5.22 -9.40 7.28
CA LEU A 80 3.81 -9.16 7.00
C LEU A 80 3.21 -8.11 7.95
N SER A 81 3.54 -8.17 9.25
CA SER A 81 3.10 -7.15 10.22
C SER A 81 3.59 -5.76 9.81
N SER A 82 4.87 -5.63 9.46
CA SER A 82 5.44 -4.36 9.03
C SER A 82 4.83 -3.83 7.72
N ALA A 83 4.41 -4.71 6.81
CA ALA A 83 3.68 -4.30 5.61
C ALA A 83 2.27 -3.78 5.95
N LEU A 84 1.62 -4.36 6.96
CA LEU A 84 0.33 -3.90 7.46
C LEU A 84 0.46 -2.57 8.21
N ASP A 85 1.51 -2.40 9.02
CA ASP A 85 1.80 -1.13 9.69
C ASP A 85 2.00 0.00 8.65
N LEU A 86 2.66 -0.30 7.53
CA LEU A 86 2.83 0.64 6.42
C LEU A 86 1.49 0.98 5.76
N LEU A 87 0.60 0.00 5.56
CA LEU A 87 -0.74 0.23 5.01
C LEU A 87 -1.56 1.12 5.95
N GLU A 88 -1.61 0.78 7.24
CA GLU A 88 -2.32 1.54 8.27
C GLU A 88 -1.84 2.99 8.30
N HIS A 89 -0.53 3.23 8.30
CA HIS A 89 0.03 4.58 8.23
C HIS A 89 -0.38 5.35 6.95
N CYS A 90 -0.42 4.68 5.79
CA CYS A 90 -0.88 5.33 4.55
C CYS A 90 -2.36 5.72 4.64
N LEU A 91 -3.19 4.88 5.25
CA LEU A 91 -4.63 5.12 5.39
C LEU A 91 -4.93 6.22 6.42
N GLU A 92 -4.22 6.27 7.55
CA GLU A 92 -4.31 7.36 8.54
C GLU A 92 -3.96 8.72 7.91
N ARG A 93 -2.90 8.77 7.10
CA ARG A 93 -2.57 9.99 6.35
C ARG A 93 -3.68 10.38 5.38
N ALA A 94 -4.28 9.41 4.70
CA ALA A 94 -5.36 9.67 3.75
C ALA A 94 -6.64 10.20 4.42
N GLU A 95 -6.94 9.78 5.64
CA GLU A 95 -8.03 10.32 6.44
C GLU A 95 -7.77 11.78 6.85
N THR A 96 -6.50 12.19 6.97
CA THR A 96 -6.12 13.57 7.32
C THR A 96 -6.08 14.47 6.08
N ASP A 97 -5.43 14.04 5.00
CA ASP A 97 -5.33 14.75 3.73
C ASP A 97 -5.33 13.74 2.57
N LEU A 98 -6.51 13.56 2.01
CA LEU A 98 -6.72 12.62 0.91
C LEU A 98 -6.02 13.06 -0.38
N TYR A 99 -6.02 14.36 -0.68
CA TYR A 99 -5.41 14.87 -1.90
C TYR A 99 -3.89 14.68 -1.90
N ASP A 100 -3.20 15.08 -0.82
CA ASP A 100 -1.76 14.88 -0.70
C ASP A 100 -1.39 13.39 -0.68
N SER A 101 -2.21 12.58 -0.04
CA SER A 101 -2.04 11.13 -0.02
C SER A 101 -2.19 10.51 -1.41
N CYS A 102 -3.16 10.93 -2.21
CA CYS A 102 -3.32 10.48 -3.60
C CYS A 102 -2.15 10.93 -4.48
N ARG A 103 -1.67 12.15 -4.28
CA ARG A 103 -0.52 12.71 -4.99
C ARG A 103 0.79 12.00 -4.65
N SER A 104 0.94 11.45 -3.46
CA SER A 104 2.09 10.67 -2.99
C SER A 104 1.90 9.14 -3.09
N GLY A 105 0.89 8.68 -3.83
CA GLY A 105 0.65 7.24 -4.07
C GLY A 105 -0.19 6.57 -3.00
N LEU A 106 -1.30 7.18 -2.57
CA LEU A 106 -2.27 6.67 -1.58
C LEU A 106 -1.86 5.31 -0.95
N ALA A 107 -2.64 4.27 -1.15
CA ALA A 107 -2.39 2.93 -0.61
C ALA A 107 -2.23 1.85 -1.69
N HIS A 108 -2.46 2.17 -2.98
CA HIS A 108 -2.53 1.16 -4.03
C HIS A 108 -1.23 0.36 -4.20
N GLY A 109 -0.06 1.01 -4.11
CA GLY A 109 1.22 0.31 -4.23
C GLY A 109 1.51 -0.60 -3.04
N VAL A 110 1.10 -0.20 -1.83
CA VAL A 110 1.24 -1.05 -0.62
C VAL A 110 0.28 -2.23 -0.68
N LEU A 111 -0.94 -2.05 -1.16
CA LEU A 111 -1.91 -3.14 -1.38
C LEU A 111 -1.42 -4.12 -2.44
N LEU A 112 -0.84 -3.63 -3.54
CA LEU A 112 -0.19 -4.46 -4.56
C LEU A 112 0.96 -5.27 -3.96
N ALA A 113 1.82 -4.63 -3.17
CA ALA A 113 2.92 -5.31 -2.49
C ALA A 113 2.42 -6.39 -1.52
N LEU A 114 1.41 -6.08 -0.70
CA LEU A 114 0.76 -7.06 0.19
C LEU A 114 0.19 -8.24 -0.59
N ARG A 115 -0.43 -8.00 -1.76
CA ARG A 115 -0.92 -9.08 -2.62
C ARG A 115 0.19 -10.03 -3.03
N TYR A 116 1.33 -9.50 -3.48
CA TYR A 116 2.48 -10.32 -3.84
C TYR A 116 3.06 -11.09 -2.65
N LEU A 117 3.09 -10.47 -1.46
CA LEU A 117 3.52 -11.17 -0.24
C LEU A 117 2.56 -12.30 0.12
N VAL A 118 1.25 -12.07 0.06
CA VAL A 118 0.22 -13.10 0.35
C VAL A 118 0.33 -14.29 -0.61
N GLU A 119 0.59 -14.04 -1.89
CA GLU A 119 0.77 -15.10 -2.89
C GLU A 119 2.00 -15.98 -2.62
N ASP A 120 3.02 -15.45 -1.96
CA ASP A 120 4.32 -16.11 -1.76
C ASP A 120 4.50 -16.74 -0.38
N VAL A 121 3.64 -16.41 0.58
CA VAL A 121 3.68 -17.04 1.92
C VAL A 121 3.21 -18.50 1.82
N PRO A 122 3.97 -19.46 2.34
CA PRO A 122 3.56 -20.87 2.38
C PRO A 122 2.55 -21.14 3.52
N TRP A 123 1.35 -20.57 3.43
CA TRP A 123 0.32 -20.58 4.47
C TRP A 123 0.04 -21.94 5.08
N SER A 124 -0.11 -22.97 4.24
CA SER A 124 -0.38 -24.34 4.71
C SER A 124 0.75 -24.90 5.58
N GLU A 125 2.00 -24.61 5.22
CA GLU A 125 3.16 -24.98 6.03
C GLU A 125 3.12 -24.26 7.39
N GLY A 126 2.81 -22.96 7.40
CA GLY A 126 2.70 -22.20 8.65
C GLY A 126 1.65 -22.73 9.61
N VAL A 127 0.49 -23.10 9.08
CA VAL A 127 -0.56 -23.73 9.88
C VAL A 127 -0.10 -25.07 10.46
N GLN A 128 0.54 -25.91 9.65
CA GLN A 128 1.07 -27.21 10.09
C GLN A 128 2.17 -27.08 11.14
N GLN A 129 2.96 -26.01 11.09
CA GLN A 129 4.03 -25.71 12.04
C GLN A 129 3.57 -25.00 13.32
N GLY A 130 2.25 -24.81 13.50
CA GLY A 130 1.67 -24.26 14.73
C GLY A 130 1.46 -22.74 14.73
N TYR A 131 1.70 -22.02 13.62
CA TYR A 131 1.56 -20.55 13.51
C TYR A 131 0.15 -20.10 13.10
N ALA A 132 -0.84 -20.96 13.22
CA ALA A 132 -2.22 -20.67 12.80
C ALA A 132 -2.85 -19.46 13.51
N ALA A 133 -2.52 -19.22 14.77
CA ALA A 133 -3.07 -18.10 15.55
C ALA A 133 -2.50 -16.75 15.05
N GLU A 134 -1.19 -16.66 14.89
CA GLU A 134 -0.48 -15.49 14.39
C GLU A 134 -0.93 -15.15 12.96
N LEU A 135 -0.99 -16.15 12.09
CA LEU A 135 -1.43 -15.98 10.71
C LEU A 135 -2.90 -15.52 10.63
N ARG A 136 -3.80 -16.05 11.46
CA ARG A 136 -5.18 -15.55 11.57
C ARG A 136 -5.25 -14.11 12.06
N GLY A 137 -4.41 -13.73 13.01
CA GLY A 137 -4.29 -12.35 13.48
C GLY A 137 -3.89 -11.40 12.35
N LEU A 138 -2.88 -11.77 11.55
CA LEU A 138 -2.45 -10.99 10.38
C LEU A 138 -3.55 -10.89 9.31
N CYS A 139 -4.27 -11.98 9.03
CA CYS A 139 -5.42 -11.95 8.11
C CYS A 139 -6.55 -11.05 8.64
N GLY A 140 -6.79 -11.03 9.94
CA GLY A 140 -7.74 -10.12 10.59
C GLY A 140 -7.35 -8.65 10.39
N ARG A 141 -6.08 -8.30 10.58
CA ARG A 141 -5.54 -6.96 10.30
C ARG A 141 -5.66 -6.60 8.82
N MET A 142 -5.30 -7.52 7.90
CA MET A 142 -5.46 -7.30 6.46
C MET A 142 -6.91 -6.96 6.11
N ARG A 143 -7.86 -7.73 6.63
CA ARG A 143 -9.29 -7.46 6.42
C ARG A 143 -9.69 -6.08 6.96
N GLY A 144 -9.22 -5.69 8.12
CA GLY A 144 -9.44 -4.35 8.69
C GLY A 144 -8.91 -3.26 7.78
N GLY A 145 -7.67 -3.38 7.31
CA GLY A 145 -7.04 -2.44 6.38
C GLY A 145 -7.77 -2.35 5.03
N LEU A 146 -8.25 -3.48 4.49
CA LEU A 146 -9.03 -3.49 3.24
C LEU A 146 -10.36 -2.74 3.40
N LEU A 147 -11.06 -2.94 4.53
CA LEU A 147 -12.29 -2.21 4.83
C LEU A 147 -12.04 -0.72 4.99
N GLN A 148 -10.97 -0.32 5.68
CA GLN A 148 -10.58 1.08 5.84
C GLN A 148 -10.20 1.71 4.49
N ALA A 149 -9.39 1.04 3.67
CA ALA A 149 -9.03 1.49 2.33
C ALA A 149 -10.26 1.71 1.44
N THR A 150 -11.24 0.80 1.53
CA THR A 150 -12.51 0.94 0.82
C THR A 150 -13.30 2.15 1.31
N ARG A 151 -13.40 2.38 2.61
CA ARG A 151 -14.09 3.56 3.17
C ARG A 151 -13.47 4.86 2.70
N VAL A 152 -12.14 4.97 2.79
CA VAL A 152 -11.40 6.16 2.35
C VAL A 152 -11.65 6.44 0.87
N ALA A 153 -11.58 5.41 0.02
CA ALA A 153 -11.81 5.57 -1.41
C ALA A 153 -13.27 5.90 -1.75
N MET A 154 -14.24 5.27 -1.09
CA MET A 154 -15.67 5.53 -1.33
C MET A 154 -16.11 6.89 -0.81
N TRP A 155 -15.56 7.34 0.32
CA TRP A 155 -15.84 8.67 0.85
C TRP A 155 -15.49 9.77 -0.16
N ALA A 156 -14.36 9.65 -0.86
CA ALA A 156 -13.95 10.59 -1.89
C ALA A 156 -14.94 10.65 -3.05
N VAL A 157 -15.51 9.53 -3.46
CA VAL A 157 -16.50 9.48 -4.56
C VAL A 157 -17.79 10.17 -4.13
N VAL A 158 -18.25 9.94 -2.90
CA VAL A 158 -19.49 10.57 -2.38
C VAL A 158 -19.32 12.09 -2.22
N GLN A 159 -18.20 12.55 -1.66
CA GLN A 159 -17.93 13.99 -1.50
C GLN A 159 -17.83 14.71 -2.85
N GLN A 160 -17.36 14.05 -3.88
CA GLN A 160 -17.27 14.65 -5.20
C GLN A 160 -18.63 14.83 -5.85
N ASP A 161 -19.57 13.92 -5.63
CA ASP A 161 -20.94 14.08 -6.13
C ASP A 161 -21.60 15.32 -5.49
N GLU A 162 -21.41 15.52 -4.18
CA GLU A 162 -21.89 16.71 -3.48
C GLU A 162 -21.24 18.01 -4.00
N LEU A 163 -19.91 18.00 -4.25
CA LEU A 163 -19.19 19.16 -4.79
C LEU A 163 -19.63 19.49 -6.22
N ASN A 164 -19.85 18.47 -7.07
CA ASN A 164 -20.33 18.67 -8.43
C ASN A 164 -21.78 19.19 -8.47
N HIS A 165 -22.63 18.76 -7.55
CA HIS A 165 -24.00 19.27 -7.43
C HIS A 165 -24.03 20.73 -6.98
N THR A 166 -23.19 21.13 -6.01
CA THR A 166 -23.11 22.52 -5.54
C THR A 166 -22.47 23.44 -6.58
N ALA A 167 -21.48 22.99 -7.33
CA ALA A 167 -20.87 23.77 -8.43
C ALA A 167 -21.88 23.99 -9.59
N SER A 168 -22.67 22.98 -9.93
CA SER A 168 -23.70 23.09 -10.97
C SER A 168 -24.83 24.10 -10.63
N GLU A 169 -25.15 24.26 -9.33
CA GLU A 169 -26.13 25.27 -8.92
C GLU A 169 -25.52 26.69 -8.88
N ALA A 170 -24.22 26.84 -8.60
CA ALA A 170 -23.52 28.12 -8.61
C ALA A 170 -23.26 28.63 -10.04
N ASP A 171 -22.94 27.77 -10.98
CA ASP A 171 -22.71 28.11 -12.41
C ASP A 171 -23.96 28.60 -13.14
N LEU A 172 -25.16 28.28 -12.64
CA LEU A 172 -26.40 28.77 -13.19
C LEU A 172 -26.72 30.26 -12.83
N ILE A 173 -25.92 30.86 -11.93
CA ILE A 173 -26.16 32.23 -11.44
C ILE A 173 -25.22 33.26 -12.07
N ASP A 174 -24.09 32.87 -12.69
CA ASP A 174 -23.06 33.80 -13.19
C ASP A 174 -22.77 33.74 -14.71
N GLU A 175 -23.78 33.60 -15.56
CA GLU A 175 -23.68 33.94 -16.98
C GLU A 175 -23.82 35.45 -17.19
N GLY A 176 -23.02 36.24 -16.52
CA GLY A 176 -22.92 37.67 -16.62
C GLY A 176 -21.50 38.16 -16.88
N LEU A 177 -21.15 38.06 -18.17
CA LEU A 177 -20.29 39.01 -18.88
C LEU A 177 -19.13 39.68 -18.14
N LEU A 178 -17.86 39.28 -18.41
CA LEU A 178 -16.82 40.29 -18.72
C LEU A 178 -15.58 39.65 -19.39
N PRO A 179 -14.99 40.32 -20.40
CA PRO A 179 -13.82 39.85 -21.13
C PRO A 179 -12.52 40.41 -20.52
N GLY A 180 -11.53 39.58 -20.40
CA GLY A 180 -10.13 40.02 -20.26
C GLY A 180 -9.46 39.73 -18.94
N GLY A 181 -8.74 38.64 -18.90
CA GLY A 181 -7.74 38.36 -17.85
C GLY A 181 -7.21 36.95 -18.01
N THR A 182 -5.98 36.79 -18.49
CA THR A 182 -5.27 35.54 -18.62
C THR A 182 -4.80 35.06 -17.23
N ALA A 183 -5.72 34.68 -16.38
CA ALA A 183 -5.48 33.78 -15.28
C ALA A 183 -5.86 32.38 -15.78
N LEU A 184 -4.99 31.39 -15.61
CA LEU A 184 -5.39 29.99 -15.80
C LEU A 184 -6.59 29.76 -14.87
N PRO A 185 -7.72 29.30 -15.39
CA PRO A 185 -8.93 29.24 -14.61
C PRO A 185 -8.71 28.33 -13.41
N GLU A 186 -9.15 28.76 -12.22
CA GLU A 186 -9.15 27.95 -10.99
C GLU A 186 -9.81 26.59 -11.22
N ASP A 187 -10.77 26.53 -12.15
CA ASP A 187 -11.45 25.33 -12.64
C ASP A 187 -10.48 24.28 -13.24
N ALA A 188 -9.44 24.73 -13.95
CA ALA A 188 -8.43 23.79 -14.48
C ALA A 188 -7.58 23.18 -13.34
N ALA A 189 -7.31 23.93 -12.28
CA ALA A 189 -6.59 23.45 -11.11
C ALA A 189 -7.49 22.54 -10.25
N LEU A 190 -8.77 22.85 -10.13
CA LEU A 190 -9.77 22.05 -9.42
C LEU A 190 -10.00 20.73 -10.16
N GLY A 191 -10.19 20.76 -11.48
CA GLY A 191 -10.33 19.57 -12.32
C GLY A 191 -9.13 18.63 -12.20
N THR A 192 -7.90 19.17 -12.12
CA THR A 192 -6.70 18.38 -11.93
C THR A 192 -6.65 17.71 -10.54
N ARG A 193 -7.06 18.42 -9.48
CA ARG A 193 -7.13 17.87 -8.11
C ARG A 193 -8.11 16.72 -8.02
N THR A 194 -9.30 16.93 -8.51
CA THR A 194 -10.37 15.92 -8.58
C THR A 194 -9.90 14.67 -9.32
N GLN A 195 -9.27 14.83 -10.48
CA GLN A 195 -8.76 13.72 -11.27
C GLN A 195 -7.68 12.91 -10.54
N VAL A 196 -6.79 13.57 -9.79
CA VAL A 196 -5.77 12.92 -8.98
C VAL A 196 -6.41 12.06 -7.88
N VAL A 197 -7.40 12.61 -7.17
CA VAL A 197 -8.12 11.91 -6.10
C VAL A 197 -8.88 10.70 -6.65
N LEU A 198 -9.65 10.88 -7.73
CA LEU A 198 -10.39 9.78 -8.34
C LEU A 198 -9.48 8.67 -8.83
N THR A 199 -8.38 9.02 -9.48
CA THR A 199 -7.42 8.03 -9.97
C THR A 199 -6.80 7.25 -8.81
N GLY A 200 -6.37 7.93 -7.74
CA GLY A 200 -5.82 7.30 -6.54
C GLY A 200 -6.82 6.37 -5.85
N CYS A 201 -8.07 6.81 -5.71
CA CYS A 201 -9.15 6.02 -5.13
C CYS A 201 -9.49 4.80 -5.99
N TRP A 202 -9.61 4.98 -7.32
CA TRP A 202 -9.87 3.87 -8.24
C TRP A 202 -8.79 2.80 -8.20
N LEU A 203 -7.51 3.21 -8.22
CA LEU A 203 -6.38 2.29 -8.09
C LEU A 203 -6.41 1.55 -6.76
N THR A 204 -6.77 2.23 -5.68
CA THR A 204 -6.89 1.62 -4.35
C THR A 204 -7.99 0.58 -4.31
N VAL A 205 -9.20 0.86 -4.81
CA VAL A 205 -10.32 -0.09 -4.87
C VAL A 205 -9.98 -1.30 -5.76
N LYS A 206 -9.30 -1.06 -6.88
CA LYS A 206 -8.81 -2.14 -7.75
C LYS A 206 -7.90 -3.10 -6.98
N GLU A 207 -6.89 -2.60 -6.28
CA GLU A 207 -5.95 -3.46 -5.54
C GLU A 207 -6.61 -4.09 -4.30
N VAL A 208 -7.56 -3.43 -3.64
CA VAL A 208 -8.41 -4.04 -2.58
C VAL A 208 -9.11 -5.28 -3.12
N SER A 209 -9.73 -5.18 -4.30
CA SER A 209 -10.47 -6.29 -4.92
C SER A 209 -9.52 -7.45 -5.28
N LEU A 210 -8.35 -7.14 -5.83
CA LEU A 210 -7.34 -8.14 -6.20
C LEU A 210 -6.73 -8.83 -4.97
N LEU A 211 -6.41 -8.08 -3.91
CA LEU A 211 -5.88 -8.64 -2.66
C LEU A 211 -6.94 -9.49 -1.94
N THR A 212 -8.21 -9.08 -1.95
CA THR A 212 -9.32 -9.89 -1.43
C THR A 212 -9.41 -11.23 -2.16
N GLY A 213 -9.30 -11.22 -3.49
CA GLY A 213 -9.26 -12.43 -4.30
C GLY A 213 -8.04 -13.32 -4.00
N ALA A 214 -6.89 -12.72 -3.74
CA ALA A 214 -5.68 -13.45 -3.35
C ALA A 214 -5.83 -14.11 -1.97
N LEU A 215 -6.39 -13.39 -0.99
CA LEU A 215 -6.67 -13.95 0.34
C LEU A 215 -7.60 -15.16 0.25
N GLY A 216 -8.68 -15.07 -0.52
CA GLY A 216 -9.60 -16.21 -0.72
C GLY A 216 -8.99 -17.41 -1.44
N ARG A 217 -7.91 -17.21 -2.20
CA ARG A 217 -7.24 -18.28 -2.96
C ARG A 217 -6.10 -18.94 -2.20
N PHE A 218 -5.29 -18.17 -1.49
CA PHE A 218 -4.02 -18.62 -0.94
C PHE A 218 -4.06 -18.88 0.56
N VAL A 219 -4.97 -18.23 1.30
CA VAL A 219 -5.07 -18.38 2.74
C VAL A 219 -6.04 -19.51 3.06
N PRO A 220 -5.60 -20.61 3.70
CA PRO A 220 -6.49 -21.67 4.13
C PRO A 220 -7.37 -21.14 5.29
N LEU A 221 -8.68 -21.19 5.12
CA LEU A 221 -9.67 -20.80 6.11
C LEU A 221 -9.85 -21.88 7.18
#